data_1dda4ca9502ba1c2d84c158627119c44
#
_entry.id   1dda4ca9502ba1c2d84c158627119c44
#
_cell.length_a   1.000
_cell.length_b   1.000
_cell.length_c   1.000
_cell.angle_alpha   90.00
_cell.angle_beta   90.00
_cell.angle_gamma   90.00
#
_symmetry.space_group_name_H-M   'P 1'
#
loop_
_entity.id
_entity.type
_entity.pdbx_description
1 polymer ?
#
loop_
_entity_poly.entity_id
_entity_poly.type
_entity_poly.pdbx_seq_one_letter_code
_entity_poly.pdbx_strand_id
1 'polypeptide(L)'
;MTENKILVVDDEDFHRELMQKLLFKLGYDVAVVDSAEAAFSHLEREKVSIIITDLIMLEMDGVEFCRKIRETDSNTIVIALSGHTDLYEADKLKEVGFDNHLTKPFKIDVIEKAIQEGFAEFHRRTEIQHKTS
;
A
#
# COMPACT_ATOMS: atom_id res chain seq x y z
N MET A 1 -4.27 -10.46 14.87
CA MET A 1 -4.13 -9.01 14.99
C MET A 1 -3.78 -8.40 13.66
N THR A 2 -4.43 -7.31 13.32
CA THR A 2 -4.28 -6.69 12.00
C THR A 2 -3.12 -5.71 11.93
N GLU A 3 -2.39 -5.53 13.03
CA GLU A 3 -1.39 -4.48 13.16
C GLU A 3 -0.20 -4.58 12.20
N ASN A 4 0.12 -5.80 11.75
CA ASN A 4 1.25 -6.01 10.84
C ASN A 4 0.81 -6.52 9.47
N LYS A 5 -0.43 -6.27 9.11
CA LYS A 5 -0.97 -6.80 7.85
C LYS A 5 -0.74 -5.84 6.70
N ILE A 6 -0.20 -6.38 5.62
CA ILE A 6 0.10 -5.62 4.40
C ILE A 6 -0.65 -6.25 3.23
N LEU A 7 -1.27 -5.43 2.41
CA LEU A 7 -1.89 -5.87 1.16
C LEU A 7 -1.09 -5.33 -0.01
N VAL A 8 -0.63 -6.21 -0.89
CA VAL A 8 0.11 -5.82 -2.08
C VAL A 8 -0.79 -5.98 -3.30
N VAL A 9 -0.87 -4.94 -4.11
CA VAL A 9 -1.71 -4.92 -5.31
C VAL A 9 -0.81 -4.73 -6.52
N ASP A 10 -0.72 -5.73 -7.38
CA ASP A 10 0.13 -5.70 -8.56
C ASP A 10 -0.42 -6.71 -9.57
N ASP A 11 -0.56 -6.31 -10.83
CA ASP A 11 -1.13 -7.20 -11.83
C ASP A 11 -0.11 -8.15 -12.47
N GLU A 12 1.17 -8.06 -12.10
CA GLU A 12 2.19 -8.96 -12.62
C GLU A 12 2.49 -10.08 -11.63
N ASP A 13 2.37 -11.33 -12.09
CA ASP A 13 2.58 -12.51 -11.24
C ASP A 13 3.95 -12.53 -10.59
N PHE A 14 4.97 -12.23 -11.38
CA PHE A 14 6.35 -12.27 -10.89
C PHE A 14 6.56 -11.26 -9.75
N HIS A 15 6.04 -10.06 -9.92
CA HIS A 15 6.17 -9.01 -8.90
C HIS A 15 5.44 -9.39 -7.61
N ARG A 16 4.24 -9.95 -7.73
CA ARG A 16 3.48 -10.38 -6.55
C ARG A 16 4.22 -11.45 -5.79
N GLU A 17 4.75 -12.45 -6.50
CA GLU A 17 5.49 -13.53 -5.88
C GLU A 17 6.73 -13.02 -5.16
N LEU A 18 7.46 -12.13 -5.81
CA LEU A 18 8.66 -11.55 -5.24
C LEU A 18 8.36 -10.76 -3.96
N MET A 19 7.34 -9.90 -4.03
CA MET A 19 6.95 -9.10 -2.87
C MET A 19 6.45 -9.96 -1.72
N GLN A 20 5.68 -10.99 -2.03
CA GLN A 20 5.18 -11.89 -1.00
C GLN A 20 6.32 -12.58 -0.26
N LYS A 21 7.28 -13.10 -1.00
CA LYS A 21 8.44 -13.77 -0.41
C LYS A 21 9.29 -12.81 0.41
N LEU A 22 9.54 -11.63 -0.13
CA LEU A 22 10.35 -10.64 0.54
C LEU A 22 9.72 -10.19 1.86
N LEU A 23 8.46 -9.81 1.83
CA LEU A 23 7.78 -9.30 3.02
C LEU A 23 7.55 -10.38 4.06
N PHE A 24 7.27 -11.61 3.62
CA PHE A 24 7.16 -12.74 4.54
C PHE A 24 8.49 -12.98 5.24
N LYS A 25 9.59 -12.90 4.51
CA LYS A 25 10.93 -13.09 5.07
C LYS A 25 11.26 -12.02 6.10
N LEU A 26 10.75 -10.81 5.91
CA LEU A 26 10.94 -9.71 6.86
C LEU A 26 10.03 -9.82 8.10
N GLY A 27 9.17 -10.83 8.13
CA GLY A 27 8.32 -11.09 9.29
C GLY A 27 6.93 -10.47 9.23
N TYR A 28 6.49 -9.99 8.08
CA TYR A 28 5.18 -9.36 7.95
C TYR A 28 4.13 -10.36 7.46
N ASP A 29 2.90 -10.11 7.88
CA ASP A 29 1.74 -10.84 7.37
C ASP A 29 1.29 -10.12 6.10
N VAL A 30 1.40 -10.81 4.96
CA VAL A 30 1.17 -10.20 3.66
C VAL A 30 0.15 -10.99 2.84
N ALA A 31 -0.78 -10.27 2.23
CA ALA A 31 -1.69 -10.81 1.23
C ALA A 31 -1.38 -10.12 -0.08
N VAL A 32 -1.53 -10.82 -1.19
CA VAL A 32 -1.28 -10.25 -2.52
C VAL A 32 -2.51 -10.46 -3.39
N VAL A 33 -2.83 -9.43 -4.18
CA VAL A 33 -3.95 -9.48 -5.12
C VAL A 33 -3.51 -8.90 -6.45
N ASP A 34 -4.25 -9.22 -7.51
CA ASP A 34 -3.85 -8.91 -8.88
C ASP A 34 -4.53 -7.68 -9.48
N SER A 35 -5.44 -7.06 -8.74
CA SER A 35 -6.21 -5.94 -9.29
C SER A 35 -6.80 -5.10 -8.16
N ALA A 36 -7.23 -3.89 -8.52
CA ALA A 36 -7.94 -3.04 -7.58
C ALA A 36 -9.26 -3.68 -7.15
N GLU A 37 -9.96 -4.34 -8.07
CA GLU A 37 -11.20 -5.02 -7.73
C GLU A 37 -10.98 -6.12 -6.69
N ALA A 38 -9.95 -6.94 -6.88
CA ALA A 38 -9.60 -7.98 -5.90
C ALA A 38 -9.19 -7.36 -4.57
N ALA A 39 -8.52 -6.21 -4.61
CA ALA A 39 -8.14 -5.51 -3.40
C ALA A 39 -9.36 -5.03 -2.60
N PHE A 40 -10.35 -4.44 -3.28
CA PHE A 40 -11.58 -4.02 -2.61
C PHE A 40 -12.32 -5.20 -1.98
N SER A 41 -12.39 -6.33 -2.69
CA SER A 41 -12.99 -7.55 -2.14
C SER A 41 -12.26 -8.02 -0.90
N HIS A 42 -10.95 -7.98 -0.92
CA HIS A 42 -10.14 -8.36 0.24
C HIS A 42 -10.40 -7.44 1.43
N LEU A 43 -10.47 -6.14 1.17
CA LEU A 43 -10.66 -5.14 2.22
C LEU A 43 -12.03 -5.21 2.87
N GLU A 44 -13.04 -5.74 2.17
CA GLU A 44 -14.34 -5.99 2.76
C GLU A 44 -14.30 -7.10 3.81
N ARG A 45 -13.39 -8.05 3.66
CA ARG A 45 -13.27 -9.19 4.56
C ARG A 45 -12.28 -8.97 5.68
N GLU A 46 -11.27 -8.15 5.44
CA GLU A 46 -10.15 -8.04 6.36
C GLU A 46 -9.51 -6.67 6.29
N LYS A 47 -9.29 -6.06 7.45
CA LYS A 47 -8.60 -4.78 7.52
C LYS A 47 -7.10 -4.98 7.39
N VAL A 48 -6.44 -4.04 6.72
CA VAL A 48 -4.98 -4.04 6.61
C VAL A 48 -4.47 -2.68 7.09
N SER A 49 -3.22 -2.66 7.53
CA SER A 49 -2.61 -1.42 8.01
C SER A 49 -1.94 -0.66 6.86
N ILE A 50 -1.38 -1.41 5.91
CA ILE A 50 -0.62 -0.83 4.80
C ILE A 50 -1.07 -1.48 3.50
N ILE A 51 -1.28 -0.65 2.48
CA ILE A 51 -1.50 -1.11 1.10
C ILE A 51 -0.30 -0.64 0.29
N ILE A 52 0.33 -1.57 -0.44
CA ILE A 52 1.40 -1.25 -1.37
C ILE A 52 0.87 -1.57 -2.76
N THR A 53 0.73 -0.56 -3.59
CA THR A 53 0.12 -0.74 -4.91
C THR A 53 1.01 -0.20 -6.03
N ASP A 54 1.05 -0.94 -7.12
CA ASP A 54 1.64 -0.44 -8.36
C ASP A 54 0.75 0.71 -8.87
N LEU A 55 1.35 1.69 -9.51
CA LEU A 55 0.62 2.80 -10.09
C LEU A 55 0.01 2.42 -11.43
N ILE A 56 0.67 1.56 -12.19
CA ILE A 56 0.21 1.18 -13.52
C ILE A 56 -0.34 -0.24 -13.49
N MET A 57 -1.64 -0.36 -13.62
CA MET A 57 -2.32 -1.64 -13.65
C MET A 57 -3.38 -1.61 -14.74
N LEU A 58 -3.82 -2.79 -15.15
CA LEU A 58 -4.91 -2.92 -16.13
C LEU A 58 -6.20 -2.44 -15.47
N GLU A 59 -7.13 -1.95 -16.25
CA GLU A 59 -8.45 -1.49 -15.84
C GLU A 59 -8.41 -0.25 -14.94
N MET A 60 -8.14 -0.40 -13.65
CA MET A 60 -8.06 0.73 -12.73
C MET A 60 -6.62 0.90 -12.27
N ASP A 61 -6.03 2.07 -12.52
CA ASP A 61 -4.65 2.33 -12.09
C ASP A 61 -4.57 2.62 -10.58
N GLY A 62 -3.35 2.67 -10.07
CA GLY A 62 -3.13 2.86 -8.65
C GLY A 62 -3.59 4.21 -8.12
N VAL A 63 -3.55 5.25 -8.96
CA VAL A 63 -4.01 6.59 -8.54
C VAL A 63 -5.51 6.58 -8.27
N GLU A 64 -6.28 6.01 -9.19
CA GLU A 64 -7.73 5.92 -9.02
C GLU A 64 -8.08 5.00 -7.86
N PHE A 65 -7.34 3.90 -7.73
CA PHE A 65 -7.53 2.99 -6.61
C PHE A 65 -7.34 3.72 -5.27
N CYS A 66 -6.27 4.50 -5.15
CA CYS A 66 -6.01 5.25 -3.93
C CYS A 66 -7.12 6.27 -3.64
N ARG A 67 -7.59 6.99 -4.67
CA ARG A 67 -8.70 7.93 -4.50
C ARG A 67 -9.91 7.26 -3.90
N LYS A 68 -10.26 6.09 -4.41
CA LYS A 68 -11.42 5.35 -3.93
C LYS A 68 -11.24 4.87 -2.50
N ILE A 69 -10.03 4.42 -2.15
CA ILE A 69 -9.75 4.04 -0.78
C ILE A 69 -9.98 5.24 0.15
N ARG A 70 -9.50 6.42 -0.25
CA ARG A 70 -9.61 7.61 0.60
C ARG A 70 -11.03 8.14 0.74
N GLU A 71 -11.96 7.73 -0.11
CA GLU A 71 -13.36 8.11 0.07
C GLU A 71 -13.96 7.56 1.37
N THR A 72 -13.47 6.42 1.83
CA THR A 72 -14.02 5.76 3.01
C THR A 72 -13.01 5.47 4.10
N ASP A 73 -11.72 5.65 3.82
CA ASP A 73 -10.67 5.25 4.76
C ASP A 73 -9.51 6.25 4.71
N SER A 74 -9.34 7.00 5.79
CA SER A 74 -8.25 7.96 5.91
C SER A 74 -7.09 7.44 6.76
N ASN A 75 -7.22 6.25 7.33
CA ASN A 75 -6.23 5.73 8.27
C ASN A 75 -5.22 4.77 7.66
N THR A 76 -5.64 3.94 6.72
CA THR A 76 -4.75 2.96 6.09
C THR A 76 -3.63 3.68 5.34
N ILE A 77 -2.41 3.19 5.51
CA ILE A 77 -1.25 3.74 4.83
C ILE A 77 -1.23 3.19 3.40
N VAL A 78 -1.07 4.07 2.42
CA VAL A 78 -1.01 3.66 1.02
C VAL A 78 0.34 4.08 0.44
N ILE A 79 1.10 3.09 -0.02
CA ILE A 79 2.43 3.31 -0.60
C ILE A 79 2.37 2.95 -2.08
N ALA A 80 2.82 3.86 -2.93
CA ALA A 80 2.86 3.64 -4.37
C ALA A 80 4.19 3.04 -4.80
N LEU A 81 4.14 2.10 -5.74
CA LEU A 81 5.32 1.59 -6.43
C LEU A 81 5.26 2.09 -7.86
N SER A 82 6.32 2.75 -8.32
CA SER A 82 6.35 3.29 -9.66
C SER A 82 7.63 2.89 -10.40
N GLY A 83 7.54 2.79 -11.71
CA GLY A 83 8.71 2.61 -12.54
C GLY A 83 9.47 3.92 -12.66
N HIS A 84 10.72 3.81 -13.11
CA HIS A 84 11.56 4.99 -13.25
C HIS A 84 11.12 5.92 -14.39
N THR A 85 10.14 5.51 -15.17
CA THR A 85 9.59 6.34 -16.25
C THR A 85 8.21 6.87 -15.89
N ASP A 86 7.87 6.90 -14.61
CA ASP A 86 6.52 7.26 -14.24
C ASP A 86 6.22 8.72 -14.59
N LEU A 87 4.92 8.98 -14.79
CA LEU A 87 4.41 10.28 -15.19
C LEU A 87 3.91 11.11 -14.00
N TYR A 88 4.06 10.58 -12.80
CA TYR A 88 3.48 11.20 -11.61
C TYR A 88 4.56 11.84 -10.76
N GLU A 89 4.33 13.09 -10.39
CA GLU A 89 5.21 13.77 -9.45
C GLU A 89 4.80 13.44 -8.02
N ALA A 90 5.78 13.49 -7.11
CA ALA A 90 5.55 13.16 -5.71
C ALA A 90 4.42 13.99 -5.09
N ASP A 91 4.37 15.28 -5.42
CA ASP A 91 3.33 16.17 -4.89
C ASP A 91 1.94 15.74 -5.33
N LYS A 92 1.81 15.31 -6.57
CA LYS A 92 0.53 14.83 -7.09
C LYS A 92 0.07 13.57 -6.40
N LEU A 93 0.99 12.65 -6.14
CA LEU A 93 0.66 11.42 -5.42
C LEU A 93 0.20 11.74 -4.00
N LYS A 94 0.83 12.70 -3.36
CA LYS A 94 0.44 13.13 -2.03
C LYS A 94 -0.96 13.74 -2.02
N GLU A 95 -1.27 14.56 -3.02
CA GLU A 95 -2.61 15.15 -3.15
C GLU A 95 -3.69 14.10 -3.30
N VAL A 96 -3.39 13.01 -4.03
CA VAL A 96 -4.34 11.90 -4.21
C VAL A 96 -4.59 11.17 -2.91
N GLY A 97 -3.60 11.12 -2.04
CA GLY A 97 -3.75 10.44 -0.75
C GLY A 97 -2.70 9.39 -0.46
N PHE A 98 -1.67 9.27 -1.29
CA PHE A 98 -0.55 8.37 -1.00
C PHE A 98 0.29 8.92 0.14
N ASP A 99 0.74 8.04 1.00
CA ASP A 99 1.58 8.40 2.14
C ASP A 99 3.06 8.36 1.79
N ASN A 100 3.41 7.55 0.80
CA ASN A 100 4.80 7.42 0.36
C ASN A 100 4.81 6.83 -1.03
N HIS A 101 5.94 6.94 -1.72
CA HIS A 101 6.11 6.24 -2.98
C HIS A 101 7.56 5.77 -3.11
N LEU A 102 7.72 4.63 -3.76
CA LEU A 102 9.02 4.02 -4.00
C LEU A 102 9.21 3.80 -5.48
N THR A 103 10.38 4.12 -5.99
CA THR A 103 10.70 3.95 -7.40
C THR A 103 11.41 2.62 -7.60
N LYS A 104 10.95 1.84 -8.58
CA LYS A 104 11.59 0.58 -8.95
C LYS A 104 12.84 0.85 -9.78
N PRO A 105 13.94 0.10 -9.61
CA PRO A 105 14.11 -0.91 -8.57
C PRO A 105 14.44 -0.26 -7.23
N PHE A 106 13.93 -0.84 -6.15
CA PHE A 106 14.21 -0.33 -4.81
C PHE A 106 15.02 -1.34 -4.01
N LYS A 107 15.74 -0.85 -3.02
CA LYS A 107 16.53 -1.70 -2.13
C LYS A 107 15.66 -2.22 -0.99
N ILE A 108 16.03 -3.36 -0.43
CA ILE A 108 15.27 -3.99 0.66
C ILE A 108 15.17 -3.06 1.86
N ASP A 109 16.27 -2.39 2.22
CA ASP A 109 16.26 -1.47 3.36
C ASP A 109 15.35 -0.27 3.14
N VAL A 110 15.18 0.18 1.90
CA VAL A 110 14.30 1.30 1.57
C VAL A 110 12.85 0.91 1.79
N ILE A 111 12.44 -0.26 1.28
CA ILE A 111 11.05 -0.69 1.48
C ILE A 111 10.78 -1.04 2.94
N GLU A 112 11.75 -1.63 3.63
CA GLU A 112 11.59 -1.96 5.03
C GLU A 112 11.38 -0.70 5.87
N LYS A 113 12.16 0.35 5.59
CA LYS A 113 11.98 1.62 6.29
C LYS A 113 10.61 2.23 6.03
N ALA A 114 10.16 2.21 4.77
CA ALA A 114 8.85 2.74 4.42
C ALA A 114 7.74 2.00 5.15
N ILE A 115 7.86 0.68 5.28
CA ILE A 115 6.88 -0.13 5.98
C ILE A 115 6.89 0.17 7.48
N GLN A 116 8.07 0.29 8.08
CA GLN A 116 8.17 0.62 9.51
C GLN A 116 7.55 1.97 9.80
N GLU A 117 7.86 2.96 8.98
CA GLU A 117 7.27 4.30 9.11
C GLU A 117 5.76 4.26 8.90
N GLY A 118 5.32 3.42 7.96
CA GLY A 118 3.89 3.25 7.69
C GLY A 118 3.14 2.68 8.89
N PHE A 119 3.67 1.66 9.53
CA PHE A 119 3.03 1.10 10.72
C PHE A 119 2.98 2.11 11.87
N ALA A 120 4.07 2.87 12.06
CA ALA A 120 4.09 3.89 13.10
C ALA A 120 3.02 4.94 12.85
N GLU A 121 2.89 5.39 11.60
CA GLU A 121 1.87 6.39 11.27
C GLU A 121 0.45 5.82 11.38
N PHE A 122 0.26 4.57 10.99
CA PHE A 122 -1.04 3.92 11.14
C PHE A 122 -1.47 3.88 12.60
N HIS A 123 -0.56 3.49 13.49
CA HIS A 123 -0.84 3.46 14.92
C HIS A 123 -1.17 4.85 15.45
N ARG A 124 -0.42 5.86 15.02
CA ARG A 124 -0.68 7.22 15.42
C ARG A 124 -2.09 7.67 15.03
N ARG A 125 -2.50 7.38 13.80
CA ARG A 125 -3.82 7.76 13.29
C ARG A 125 -4.94 7.07 14.06
N THR A 126 -4.78 5.78 14.32
CA THR A 126 -5.82 5.02 15.02
C THR A 126 -5.89 5.38 16.50
N GLU A 127 -4.77 5.71 17.14
CA GLU A 127 -4.77 6.17 18.51
C GLU A 127 -5.51 7.50 18.66
N ILE A 128 -5.26 8.45 17.76
CA ILE A 128 -5.95 9.74 17.78
C ILE A 128 -7.44 9.53 17.64
N GLN A 129 -7.85 8.64 16.74
CA GLN A 129 -9.25 8.35 16.50
C GLN A 129 -9.91 7.76 17.74
N HIS A 130 -9.22 6.88 18.45
CA HIS A 130 -9.72 6.30 19.69
C HIS A 130 -9.87 7.34 20.80
N LYS A 131 -8.94 8.29 20.88
CA LYS A 131 -8.98 9.32 21.90
C LYS A 131 -10.10 10.33 21.70
N THR A 132 -10.53 10.53 20.47
CA THR A 132 -11.58 11.50 20.14
C THR A 132 -12.99 10.91 20.14
N SER A 133 -13.11 9.60 20.26
CA SER A 133 -14.41 8.95 20.23
C SER A 133 -15.03 8.67 21.62
#